data_adba5b7164559421c35d4cfe1614d018
#
_entry.id   adba5b7164559421c35d4cfe1614d018
#
_cell.length_a   1.000
_cell.length_b   1.000
_cell.length_c   1.000
_cell.angle_alpha   90.00
_cell.angle_beta   90.00
_cell.angle_gamma   90.00
#
_symmetry.space_group_name_H-M   'P 1'
#
loop_
_entity.id
_entity.type
_entity.pdbx_description
1 polymer ?
#
loop_
_entity_poly.entity_id
_entity_poly.type
_entity_poly.pdbx_seq_one_letter_code
_entity_poly.pdbx_strand_id
1 'polypeptide(L)'
;MTATSDNFFNAYAIFLGASLGQMGWVTGLPQLFGSLAQLLSVWLASHFSRRQFIVVCAALQAGVVLGMGALAAFRPDNAVWLFIGLAVLYQGFINLIQPHWRAWMGMIVPQRRRGAFFASRTRLTMMASLSVFFVGGGILTLTDSIQMAWLGFSLLFSIAAMGRFASAWLLLQMHDPEPRAAKVSGVFTQTLYNFRQAWKDKTFRHYSLFVAGMQCMVAISAPFFAVYMLEDLHFTYFEFVLSSVASIFTQFITLRFWGRFSDLYGNRLVMMITSCLIPSLPLLWLFSDNYLYILAIQAFSGLAWSGFTLSTANYLYDIRPFRSDFATYAALQAALSAGFVFIGAMLGGVIASYAEAFLIWTGLNAWLTNPIFLVFMISTIMRSLVALWFIPRSVEPKARPRPELLTLIFRIRGFNAISGVSLDWLTVAKKKRAKNKEQDKE
;
A
#
# COMPACT_ATOMS: atom_id res chain seq x y z
N MET A 1 -6.50 8.45 12.82
CA MET A 1 -5.64 9.42 12.15
C MET A 1 -5.28 8.99 10.73
N THR A 2 -4.57 7.89 10.47
CA THR A 2 -4.24 7.45 9.11
C THR A 2 -5.46 7.33 8.19
N ALA A 3 -6.59 6.83 8.70
CA ALA A 3 -7.84 6.76 7.94
C ALA A 3 -8.41 8.13 7.55
N THR A 4 -8.19 9.14 8.37
CA THR A 4 -8.70 10.51 8.13
C THR A 4 -7.77 11.34 7.27
N SER A 5 -6.48 11.09 7.26
CA SER A 5 -5.51 11.89 6.54
C SER A 5 -5.03 11.20 5.25
N ASP A 6 -4.45 10.02 5.34
CA ASP A 6 -3.82 9.38 4.17
C ASP A 6 -4.82 9.07 3.05
N ASN A 7 -6.01 8.59 3.41
CA ASN A 7 -7.02 8.20 2.43
C ASN A 7 -7.67 9.40 1.72
N PHE A 8 -7.65 10.57 2.35
CA PHE A 8 -8.24 11.79 1.78
C PHE A 8 -7.19 12.74 1.16
N PHE A 9 -5.90 12.42 1.18
CA PHE A 9 -4.86 13.32 0.66
C PHE A 9 -5.06 13.66 -0.80
N ASN A 10 -5.39 12.70 -1.65
CA ASN A 10 -5.65 12.96 -3.06
C ASN A 10 -6.93 13.82 -3.24
N ALA A 11 -8.01 13.48 -2.54
CA ALA A 11 -9.24 14.27 -2.59
C ALA A 11 -9.02 15.70 -2.05
N TYR A 12 -8.18 15.85 -1.02
CA TYR A 12 -7.83 17.15 -0.48
C TYR A 12 -6.94 17.97 -1.42
N ALA A 13 -6.00 17.35 -2.11
CA ALA A 13 -5.19 18.01 -3.13
C ALA A 13 -6.05 18.52 -4.28
N ILE A 14 -7.02 17.71 -4.75
CA ILE A 14 -8.01 18.10 -5.76
C ILE A 14 -8.84 19.28 -5.28
N PHE A 15 -9.35 19.22 -4.05
CA PHE A 15 -10.09 20.33 -3.43
C PHE A 15 -9.28 21.64 -3.35
N LEU A 16 -7.97 21.56 -3.14
CA LEU A 16 -7.07 22.74 -3.15
C LEU A 16 -6.73 23.23 -4.57
N GLY A 17 -7.20 22.56 -5.62
CA GLY A 17 -6.94 22.91 -7.00
C GLY A 17 -5.56 22.43 -7.51
N ALA A 18 -5.09 21.27 -7.05
CA ALA A 18 -3.82 20.73 -7.50
C ALA A 18 -3.86 20.38 -8.99
N SER A 19 -2.90 20.86 -9.75
CA SER A 19 -2.72 20.46 -11.14
C SER A 19 -2.32 18.99 -11.26
N LEU A 20 -2.53 18.39 -12.44
CA LEU A 20 -2.14 16.99 -12.70
C LEU A 20 -0.65 16.75 -12.40
N GLY A 21 0.23 17.70 -12.73
CA GLY A 21 1.65 17.61 -12.36
C GLY A 21 1.87 17.61 -10.85
N GLN A 22 1.15 18.46 -10.11
CA GLN A 22 1.25 18.53 -8.65
C GLN A 22 0.73 17.26 -7.94
N MET A 23 -0.21 16.52 -8.53
CA MET A 23 -0.65 15.22 -7.99
C MET A 23 0.49 14.21 -7.90
N GLY A 24 1.44 14.24 -8.84
CA GLY A 24 2.67 13.46 -8.75
C GLY A 24 3.51 13.83 -7.52
N TRP A 25 3.68 15.12 -7.24
CA TRP A 25 4.42 15.61 -6.07
C TRP A 25 3.72 15.24 -4.76
N VAL A 26 2.40 15.36 -4.68
CA VAL A 26 1.59 14.96 -3.50
C VAL A 26 1.80 13.49 -3.14
N THR A 27 1.93 12.62 -4.14
CA THR A 27 2.11 11.19 -3.94
C THR A 27 3.58 10.81 -3.68
N GLY A 28 4.51 11.36 -4.46
CA GLY A 28 5.90 10.92 -4.48
C GLY A 28 6.77 11.47 -3.36
N LEU A 29 6.71 12.79 -3.11
CA LEU A 29 7.57 13.43 -2.11
C LEU A 29 7.37 12.90 -0.69
N PRO A 30 6.14 12.77 -0.16
CA PRO A 30 5.94 12.25 1.19
C PRO A 30 6.50 10.84 1.38
N GLN A 31 6.37 9.96 0.39
CA GLN A 31 6.90 8.60 0.40
C GLN A 31 8.44 8.58 0.46
N LEU A 32 9.08 9.38 -0.40
CA LEU A 32 10.53 9.49 -0.47
C LEU A 32 11.11 10.01 0.85
N PHE A 33 10.64 11.16 1.30
CA PHE A 33 11.13 11.77 2.54
C PHE A 33 10.77 10.96 3.79
N GLY A 34 9.61 10.29 3.79
CA GLY A 34 9.23 9.34 4.84
C GLY A 34 10.23 8.19 4.96
N SER A 35 10.65 7.58 3.85
CA SER A 35 11.64 6.51 3.88
C SER A 35 13.02 6.98 4.34
N LEU A 36 13.45 8.18 3.92
CA LEU A 36 14.69 8.79 4.41
C LEU A 36 14.61 9.10 5.91
N ALA A 37 13.49 9.62 6.39
CA ALA A 37 13.25 9.86 7.81
C ALA A 37 13.34 8.57 8.63
N GLN A 38 12.85 7.44 8.10
CA GLN A 38 12.99 6.15 8.76
C GLN A 38 14.45 5.71 8.92
N LEU A 39 15.31 5.95 7.93
CA LEU A 39 16.74 5.67 8.05
C LEU A 39 17.41 6.57 9.10
N LEU A 40 17.03 7.84 9.16
CA LEU A 40 17.52 8.80 10.14
C LEU A 40 16.98 8.54 11.56
N SER A 41 15.87 7.85 11.71
CA SER A 41 15.19 7.65 12.98
C SER A 41 16.08 7.00 14.03
N VAL A 42 16.91 6.02 13.64
CA VAL A 42 17.81 5.28 14.55
C VAL A 42 18.87 6.21 15.12
N TRP A 43 19.46 7.06 14.28
CA TRP A 43 20.45 8.04 14.70
C TRP A 43 19.83 9.12 15.60
N LEU A 44 18.70 9.68 15.20
CA LEU A 44 18.05 10.77 15.93
C LEU A 44 17.57 10.30 17.33
N ALA A 45 17.01 9.10 17.41
CA ALA A 45 16.53 8.56 18.69
C ALA A 45 17.65 8.18 19.66
N SER A 46 18.90 8.07 19.21
CA SER A 46 20.04 7.84 20.13
C SER A 46 20.34 9.04 21.04
N HIS A 47 19.83 10.23 20.69
CA HIS A 47 20.03 11.47 21.45
C HIS A 47 18.93 11.76 22.49
N PHE A 48 17.78 11.08 22.38
CA PHE A 48 16.60 11.32 23.21
C PHE A 48 16.17 10.03 23.92
N SER A 49 15.41 10.18 25.03
CA SER A 49 14.70 9.01 25.57
C SER A 49 13.63 8.55 24.58
N ARG A 50 13.46 7.23 24.43
CA ARG A 50 12.51 6.64 23.45
C ARG A 50 11.11 7.21 23.60
N ARG A 51 10.60 7.28 24.84
CA ARG A 51 9.28 7.84 25.14
C ARG A 51 9.16 9.29 24.72
N GLN A 52 10.12 10.14 25.10
CA GLN A 52 10.12 11.57 24.73
C GLN A 52 10.17 11.74 23.22
N PHE A 53 11.04 11.01 22.53
CA PHE A 53 11.16 11.06 21.07
C PHE A 53 9.82 10.74 20.38
N ILE A 54 9.18 9.62 20.75
CA ILE A 54 7.90 9.21 20.16
C ILE A 54 6.80 10.24 20.44
N VAL A 55 6.73 10.75 21.68
CA VAL A 55 5.69 11.71 22.09
C VAL A 55 5.86 13.05 21.38
N VAL A 56 7.08 13.60 21.34
CA VAL A 56 7.37 14.87 20.64
C VAL A 56 7.04 14.75 19.15
N CYS A 57 7.51 13.68 18.48
CA CYS A 57 7.17 13.44 17.08
C CYS A 57 5.66 13.27 16.86
N ALA A 58 4.94 12.63 17.80
CA ALA A 58 3.49 12.49 17.72
C ALA A 58 2.74 13.82 17.91
N ALA A 59 3.19 14.67 18.80
CA ALA A 59 2.64 16.00 19.02
C ALA A 59 2.90 16.92 17.83
N LEU A 60 4.12 16.92 17.29
CA LEU A 60 4.46 17.69 16.08
C LEU A 60 3.64 17.22 14.89
N GLN A 61 3.44 15.90 14.72
CA GLN A 61 2.57 15.36 13.68
C GLN A 61 1.11 15.82 13.85
N ALA A 62 0.61 15.89 15.08
CA ALA A 62 -0.73 16.42 15.34
C ALA A 62 -0.84 17.90 14.93
N GLY A 63 0.19 18.71 15.22
CA GLY A 63 0.28 20.10 14.76
C GLY A 63 0.28 20.23 13.24
N VAL A 64 1.01 19.37 12.53
CA VAL A 64 1.00 19.31 11.05
C VAL A 64 -0.39 19.00 10.52
N VAL A 65 -1.10 18.03 11.09
CA VAL A 65 -2.48 17.69 10.68
C VAL A 65 -3.44 18.84 10.96
N LEU A 66 -3.28 19.52 12.10
CA LEU A 66 -4.06 20.72 12.40
C LEU A 66 -3.78 21.84 11.37
N GLY A 67 -2.51 22.00 10.96
CA GLY A 67 -2.12 22.92 9.89
C GLY A 67 -2.79 22.60 8.55
N MET A 68 -2.97 21.31 8.20
CA MET A 68 -3.75 20.90 7.03
C MET A 68 -5.21 21.34 7.16
N GLY A 69 -5.81 21.20 8.34
CA GLY A 69 -7.17 21.69 8.60
C GLY A 69 -7.31 23.20 8.46
N ALA A 70 -6.34 23.97 8.99
CA ALA A 70 -6.30 25.40 8.85
C ALA A 70 -6.12 25.84 7.37
N LEU A 71 -5.28 25.11 6.62
CA LEU A 71 -5.05 25.37 5.20
C LEU A 71 -6.33 25.24 4.35
N ALA A 72 -7.26 24.35 4.74
CA ALA A 72 -8.56 24.21 4.09
C ALA A 72 -9.42 25.48 4.25
N ALA A 73 -9.32 26.16 5.39
CA ALA A 73 -10.09 27.36 5.68
C ALA A 73 -9.49 28.63 5.02
N PHE A 74 -8.16 28.77 5.06
CA PHE A 74 -7.51 30.01 4.60
C PHE A 74 -7.21 30.05 3.09
N ARG A 75 -6.97 28.92 2.46
CA ARG A 75 -6.71 28.75 1.01
C ARG A 75 -5.81 29.83 0.38
N PRO A 76 -4.55 29.98 0.82
CA PRO A 76 -3.63 30.91 0.16
C PRO A 76 -3.29 30.45 -1.26
N ASP A 77 -2.82 31.34 -2.13
CA ASP A 77 -2.50 31.04 -3.54
C ASP A 77 -1.52 29.86 -3.73
N ASN A 78 -0.64 29.63 -2.74
CA ASN A 78 0.31 28.53 -2.73
C ASN A 78 -0.16 27.32 -1.90
N ALA A 79 -1.46 27.16 -1.65
CA ALA A 79 -2.03 26.15 -0.76
C ALA A 79 -1.56 24.72 -1.10
N VAL A 80 -1.48 24.37 -2.39
CA VAL A 80 -1.04 23.03 -2.82
C VAL A 80 0.41 22.75 -2.41
N TRP A 81 1.31 23.71 -2.58
CA TRP A 81 2.72 23.54 -2.19
C TRP A 81 2.89 23.48 -0.67
N LEU A 82 2.12 24.28 0.08
CA LEU A 82 2.08 24.18 1.54
C LEU A 82 1.55 22.82 1.99
N PHE A 83 0.50 22.30 1.32
CA PHE A 83 -0.01 20.96 1.59
C PHE A 83 1.03 19.88 1.33
N ILE A 84 1.75 19.94 0.21
CA ILE A 84 2.84 18.99 -0.09
C ILE A 84 3.89 19.03 1.02
N GLY A 85 4.30 20.21 1.48
CA GLY A 85 5.23 20.37 2.61
C GLY A 85 4.71 19.74 3.90
N LEU A 86 3.44 19.99 4.24
CA LEU A 86 2.78 19.39 5.40
C LEU A 86 2.67 17.85 5.26
N ALA A 87 2.36 17.34 4.07
CA ALA A 87 2.29 15.91 3.81
C ALA A 87 3.66 15.22 3.95
N VAL A 88 4.75 15.88 3.51
CA VAL A 88 6.13 15.42 3.72
C VAL A 88 6.44 15.34 5.21
N LEU A 89 6.15 16.38 5.98
CA LEU A 89 6.36 16.40 7.44
C LEU A 89 5.51 15.32 8.14
N TYR A 90 4.25 15.18 7.77
CA TYR A 90 3.34 14.17 8.28
C TYR A 90 3.92 12.76 8.09
N GLN A 91 4.33 12.43 6.88
CA GLN A 91 4.88 11.12 6.54
C GLN A 91 6.26 10.91 7.18
N GLY A 92 7.06 11.96 7.29
CA GLY A 92 8.32 11.96 8.01
C GLY A 92 8.14 11.57 9.48
N PHE A 93 7.23 12.20 10.21
CA PHE A 93 6.98 11.89 11.61
C PHE A 93 6.42 10.48 11.84
N ILE A 94 5.54 9.98 10.96
CA ILE A 94 5.07 8.57 11.03
C ILE A 94 6.27 7.62 10.95
N ASN A 95 7.13 7.82 9.96
CA ASN A 95 8.25 6.93 9.71
C ASN A 95 9.36 7.05 10.77
N LEU A 96 9.54 8.21 11.38
CA LEU A 96 10.40 8.39 12.55
C LEU A 96 9.91 7.59 13.77
N ILE A 97 8.60 7.57 14.02
CA ILE A 97 7.99 6.92 15.20
C ILE A 97 7.97 5.38 15.06
N GLN A 98 7.67 4.86 13.88
CA GLN A 98 7.35 3.45 13.62
C GLN A 98 8.36 2.44 14.19
N PRO A 99 9.69 2.54 13.93
CA PRO A 99 10.66 1.57 14.43
C PRO A 99 10.73 1.54 15.95
N HIS A 100 10.72 2.72 16.57
CA HIS A 100 10.85 2.88 18.03
C HIS A 100 9.60 2.43 18.75
N TRP A 101 8.43 2.71 18.20
CA TRP A 101 7.16 2.22 18.73
C TRP A 101 7.08 0.69 18.69
N ARG A 102 7.51 0.06 17.58
CA ARG A 102 7.53 -1.42 17.47
C ARG A 102 8.49 -2.03 18.49
N ALA A 103 9.66 -1.46 18.66
CA ALA A 103 10.64 -1.90 19.66
C ALA A 103 10.07 -1.76 21.08
N TRP A 104 9.44 -0.64 21.41
CA TRP A 104 8.82 -0.37 22.69
C TRP A 104 7.72 -1.38 23.02
N MET A 105 6.77 -1.59 22.10
CA MET A 105 5.71 -2.59 22.26
C MET A 105 6.27 -4.01 22.37
N GLY A 106 7.34 -4.32 21.66
CA GLY A 106 8.04 -5.60 21.76
C GLY A 106 8.62 -5.89 23.15
N MET A 107 8.94 -4.87 23.96
CA MET A 107 9.42 -5.04 25.33
C MET A 107 8.27 -5.12 26.35
N ILE A 108 7.22 -4.32 26.16
CA ILE A 108 6.08 -4.28 27.11
C ILE A 108 5.21 -5.53 26.97
N VAL A 109 5.00 -6.03 25.75
CA VAL A 109 4.09 -7.14 25.50
C VAL A 109 4.82 -8.49 25.66
N PRO A 110 4.40 -9.37 26.60
CA PRO A 110 5.02 -10.68 26.80
C PRO A 110 5.00 -11.52 25.52
N GLN A 111 6.08 -12.26 25.25
CA GLN A 111 6.25 -13.05 24.02
C GLN A 111 5.06 -13.98 23.72
N ARG A 112 4.52 -14.64 24.77
CA ARG A 112 3.37 -15.54 24.64
C ARG A 112 2.08 -14.87 24.14
N ARG A 113 1.90 -13.57 24.37
CA ARG A 113 0.69 -12.82 24.03
C ARG A 113 0.88 -11.84 22.87
N ARG A 114 2.11 -11.72 22.31
CA ARG A 114 2.41 -10.77 21.22
C ARG A 114 1.51 -10.96 20.00
N GLY A 115 1.35 -12.19 19.53
CA GLY A 115 0.51 -12.49 18.39
C GLY A 115 -0.95 -12.06 18.59
N ALA A 116 -1.54 -12.44 19.73
CA ALA A 116 -2.92 -12.07 20.06
C ALA A 116 -3.10 -10.55 20.23
N PHE A 117 -2.15 -9.88 20.88
CA PHE A 117 -2.17 -8.42 21.06
C PHE A 117 -2.12 -7.67 19.73
N PHE A 118 -1.15 -8.00 18.87
CA PHE A 118 -1.02 -7.33 17.58
C PHE A 118 -2.18 -7.65 16.63
N ALA A 119 -2.72 -8.87 16.66
CA ALA A 119 -3.91 -9.22 15.89
C ALA A 119 -5.15 -8.44 16.35
N SER A 120 -5.40 -8.37 17.66
CA SER A 120 -6.51 -7.60 18.24
C SER A 120 -6.37 -6.11 17.93
N ARG A 121 -5.17 -5.55 18.12
CA ARG A 121 -4.88 -4.15 17.77
C ARG A 121 -5.13 -3.87 16.29
N THR A 122 -4.62 -4.72 15.39
CA THR A 122 -4.80 -4.53 13.94
C THR A 122 -6.29 -4.58 13.58
N ARG A 123 -7.04 -5.54 14.14
CA ARG A 123 -8.49 -5.64 13.93
C ARG A 123 -9.21 -4.37 14.40
N LEU A 124 -8.91 -3.87 15.61
CA LEU A 124 -9.52 -2.66 16.14
C LEU A 124 -9.17 -1.43 15.30
N THR A 125 -7.91 -1.28 14.89
CA THR A 125 -7.48 -0.16 14.04
C THR A 125 -8.11 -0.22 12.65
N MET A 126 -8.29 -1.39 12.06
CA MET A 126 -8.98 -1.55 10.77
C MET A 126 -10.46 -1.16 10.89
N MET A 127 -11.16 -1.65 11.91
CA MET A 127 -12.57 -1.27 12.15
C MET A 127 -12.71 0.24 12.35
N ALA A 128 -11.88 0.83 13.21
CA ALA A 128 -11.88 2.28 13.44
C ALA A 128 -11.56 3.05 12.14
N SER A 129 -10.59 2.58 11.34
CA SER A 129 -10.23 3.20 10.07
C SER A 129 -11.39 3.20 9.08
N LEU A 130 -12.09 2.07 8.93
CA LEU A 130 -13.25 1.96 8.06
C LEU A 130 -14.39 2.87 8.53
N SER A 131 -14.72 2.86 9.83
CA SER A 131 -15.77 3.73 10.40
C SER A 131 -15.47 5.20 10.17
N VAL A 132 -14.24 5.64 10.45
CA VAL A 132 -13.83 7.03 10.26
C VAL A 132 -13.81 7.40 8.78
N PHE A 133 -13.46 6.48 7.90
CA PHE A 133 -13.46 6.72 6.46
C PHE A 133 -14.88 6.90 5.92
N PHE A 134 -15.83 6.05 6.34
CA PHE A 134 -17.27 6.23 6.02
C PHE A 134 -17.85 7.54 6.55
N VAL A 135 -17.62 7.81 7.83
CA VAL A 135 -18.13 9.05 8.46
C VAL A 135 -17.51 10.27 7.78
N GLY A 136 -16.21 10.21 7.46
CA GLY A 136 -15.51 11.26 6.75
C GLY A 136 -16.06 11.53 5.36
N GLY A 137 -16.36 10.49 4.58
CA GLY A 137 -17.03 10.62 3.28
C GLY A 137 -18.42 11.27 3.40
N GLY A 138 -19.20 10.86 4.42
CA GLY A 138 -20.50 11.49 4.71
C GLY A 138 -20.40 12.97 5.08
N ILE A 139 -19.46 13.34 5.97
CA ILE A 139 -19.22 14.73 6.34
C ILE A 139 -18.84 15.57 5.11
N LEU A 140 -17.91 15.09 4.29
CA LEU A 140 -17.47 15.80 3.08
C LEU A 140 -18.61 15.99 2.08
N THR A 141 -19.41 14.94 1.83
CA THR A 141 -20.58 15.05 0.94
C THR A 141 -21.62 16.03 1.45
N LEU A 142 -21.92 16.00 2.75
CA LEU A 142 -22.86 16.95 3.36
C LEU A 142 -22.34 18.40 3.30
N THR A 143 -21.07 18.62 3.59
CA THR A 143 -20.49 19.97 3.54
C THR A 143 -20.31 20.48 2.10
N ASP A 144 -20.06 19.60 1.16
CA ASP A 144 -19.98 19.91 -0.25
C ASP A 144 -21.34 20.30 -0.83
N SER A 145 -22.41 19.60 -0.46
CA SER A 145 -23.78 19.91 -0.90
C SER A 145 -24.25 21.31 -0.49
N ILE A 146 -23.70 21.86 0.59
CA ILE A 146 -23.96 23.26 1.04
C ILE A 146 -22.87 24.23 0.61
N GLN A 147 -22.02 23.84 -0.35
CA GLN A 147 -20.90 24.64 -0.88
C GLN A 147 -19.84 25.05 0.18
N MET A 148 -19.74 24.24 1.25
CA MET A 148 -18.78 24.45 2.36
C MET A 148 -17.80 23.27 2.50
N ALA A 149 -17.31 22.70 1.39
CA ALA A 149 -16.35 21.59 1.41
C ALA A 149 -15.11 21.88 2.27
N TRP A 150 -14.66 23.14 2.34
CA TRP A 150 -13.56 23.58 3.21
C TRP A 150 -13.81 23.25 4.70
N LEU A 151 -15.05 23.40 5.17
CA LEU A 151 -15.44 23.10 6.53
C LEU A 151 -15.34 21.59 6.81
N GLY A 152 -15.74 20.77 5.84
CA GLY A 152 -15.63 19.30 5.93
C GLY A 152 -14.19 18.87 6.10
N PHE A 153 -13.27 19.33 5.26
CA PHE A 153 -11.85 19.02 5.39
C PHE A 153 -11.25 19.59 6.68
N SER A 154 -11.58 20.82 7.07
CA SER A 154 -11.11 21.41 8.34
C SER A 154 -11.55 20.58 9.54
N LEU A 155 -12.82 20.13 9.58
CA LEU A 155 -13.34 19.28 10.64
C LEU A 155 -12.63 17.92 10.68
N LEU A 156 -12.46 17.25 9.53
CA LEU A 156 -11.78 15.96 9.47
C LEU A 156 -10.34 16.02 9.96
N PHE A 157 -9.56 16.99 9.50
CA PHE A 157 -8.19 17.15 9.94
C PHE A 157 -8.10 17.60 11.40
N SER A 158 -9.03 18.44 11.89
CA SER A 158 -9.08 18.84 13.31
C SER A 158 -9.38 17.64 14.23
N ILE A 159 -10.36 16.82 13.88
CA ILE A 159 -10.67 15.56 14.61
C ILE A 159 -9.46 14.62 14.59
N ALA A 160 -8.78 14.49 13.45
CA ALA A 160 -7.58 13.68 13.33
C ALA A 160 -6.44 14.22 14.21
N ALA A 161 -6.24 15.54 14.24
CA ALA A 161 -5.25 16.19 15.09
C ALA A 161 -5.55 15.99 16.58
N MET A 162 -6.78 16.19 17.02
CA MET A 162 -7.22 15.94 18.41
C MET A 162 -6.96 14.47 18.80
N GLY A 163 -7.33 13.52 17.94
CA GLY A 163 -7.05 12.10 18.19
C GLY A 163 -5.55 11.80 18.26
N ARG A 164 -4.72 12.51 17.52
CA ARG A 164 -3.27 12.35 17.57
C ARG A 164 -2.66 13.00 18.82
N PHE A 165 -3.13 14.17 19.25
CA PHE A 165 -2.75 14.77 20.53
C PHE A 165 -3.15 13.87 21.72
N ALA A 166 -4.37 13.33 21.71
CA ALA A 166 -4.80 12.37 22.72
C ALA A 166 -3.90 11.12 22.73
N SER A 167 -3.51 10.61 21.55
CA SER A 167 -2.55 9.52 21.45
C SER A 167 -1.18 9.88 22.04
N ALA A 168 -0.66 11.08 21.76
CA ALA A 168 0.60 11.55 22.31
C ALA A 168 0.53 11.66 23.84
N TRP A 169 -0.57 12.17 24.37
CA TRP A 169 -0.81 12.28 25.82
C TRP A 169 -0.89 10.90 26.50
N LEU A 170 -1.59 9.92 25.89
CA LEU A 170 -1.65 8.55 26.40
C LEU A 170 -0.27 7.86 26.36
N LEU A 171 0.54 8.11 25.32
CA LEU A 171 1.91 7.60 25.23
C LEU A 171 2.82 8.15 26.31
N LEU A 172 2.59 9.41 26.79
CA LEU A 172 3.30 9.96 27.93
C LEU A 172 3.07 9.18 29.24
N GLN A 173 1.88 8.58 29.40
CA GLN A 173 1.52 7.83 30.60
C GLN A 173 2.03 6.38 30.58
N MET A 174 2.48 5.89 29.42
CA MET A 174 2.96 4.51 29.29
C MET A 174 4.32 4.34 29.95
N HIS A 175 4.50 3.20 30.63
CA HIS A 175 5.78 2.82 31.20
C HIS A 175 6.83 2.51 30.14
N ASP A 176 8.03 3.05 30.27
CA ASP A 176 9.18 2.72 29.41
C ASP A 176 10.22 1.97 30.23
N PRO A 177 10.38 0.66 30.04
CA PRO A 177 11.30 -0.17 30.80
C PRO A 177 12.78 0.13 30.49
N GLU A 178 13.07 0.70 29.31
CA GLU A 178 14.43 1.07 28.88
C GLU A 178 14.42 2.48 28.26
N PRO A 179 14.55 3.54 29.08
CA PRO A 179 14.36 4.92 28.62
C PRO A 179 15.45 5.42 27.66
N ARG A 180 16.59 4.75 27.55
CA ARG A 180 17.67 5.13 26.63
C ARG A 180 17.95 4.02 25.64
N ALA A 181 17.89 4.34 24.34
CA ALA A 181 18.44 3.49 23.31
C ALA A 181 19.98 3.38 23.50
N ALA A 182 20.53 2.19 23.31
CA ALA A 182 21.98 2.01 23.33
C ALA A 182 22.62 2.96 22.31
N LYS A 183 23.67 3.71 22.73
CA LYS A 183 24.45 4.55 21.82
C LYS A 183 25.12 3.62 20.80
N VAL A 184 24.61 3.61 19.59
CA VAL A 184 25.23 2.85 18.50
C VAL A 184 26.13 3.81 17.72
N SER A 185 27.43 3.71 17.94
CA SER A 185 28.42 4.42 17.15
C SER A 185 28.56 3.77 15.76
N GLY A 186 28.64 4.59 14.73
CA GLY A 186 28.86 4.08 13.36
C GLY A 186 27.63 3.48 12.65
N VAL A 187 26.39 3.77 13.11
CA VAL A 187 25.14 3.27 12.52
C VAL A 187 25.09 3.48 11.01
N PHE A 188 25.45 4.66 10.55
CA PHE A 188 25.37 5.02 9.13
C PHE A 188 26.36 4.20 8.30
N THR A 189 27.61 4.09 8.75
CA THR A 189 28.66 3.33 8.05
C THR A 189 28.34 1.83 8.02
N GLN A 190 27.84 1.30 9.15
CA GLN A 190 27.42 -0.11 9.23
C GLN A 190 26.20 -0.38 8.35
N THR A 191 25.23 0.52 8.33
CA THR A 191 24.03 0.41 7.48
C THR A 191 24.41 0.44 6.00
N LEU A 192 25.31 1.33 5.59
CA LEU A 192 25.77 1.42 4.21
C LEU A 192 26.56 0.18 3.79
N TYR A 193 27.41 -0.34 4.68
CA TYR A 193 28.12 -1.60 4.46
C TYR A 193 27.16 -2.77 4.28
N ASN A 194 26.16 -2.89 5.16
CA ASN A 194 25.15 -3.94 5.12
C ASN A 194 24.31 -3.83 3.83
N PHE A 195 23.98 -2.61 3.38
CA PHE A 195 23.27 -2.39 2.11
C PHE A 195 24.09 -2.83 0.91
N ARG A 196 25.37 -2.48 0.89
CA ARG A 196 26.28 -2.92 -0.17
C ARG A 196 26.43 -4.44 -0.24
N GLN A 197 26.44 -5.09 0.90
CA GLN A 197 26.51 -6.56 1.01
C GLN A 197 25.20 -7.22 0.54
N ALA A 198 24.05 -6.70 0.98
CA ALA A 198 22.73 -7.18 0.57
C ALA A 198 22.52 -7.07 -0.95
N TRP A 199 23.06 -6.00 -1.58
CA TRP A 199 22.94 -5.79 -3.03
C TRP A 199 23.75 -6.77 -3.88
N LYS A 200 24.76 -7.43 -3.32
CA LYS A 200 25.53 -8.48 -4.00
C LYS A 200 24.72 -9.76 -4.19
N ASP A 201 23.71 -9.99 -3.36
CA ASP A 201 22.84 -11.14 -3.49
C ASP A 201 21.93 -11.02 -4.72
N LYS A 202 22.15 -11.91 -5.70
CA LYS A 202 21.41 -11.90 -6.97
C LYS A 202 19.90 -12.11 -6.77
N THR A 203 19.51 -13.02 -5.88
CA THR A 203 18.10 -13.35 -5.63
C THR A 203 17.37 -12.17 -5.01
N PHE A 204 17.96 -11.57 -3.97
CA PHE A 204 17.42 -10.37 -3.35
C PHE A 204 17.35 -9.20 -4.31
N ARG A 205 18.42 -8.97 -5.09
CA ARG A 205 18.45 -7.87 -6.07
C ARG A 205 17.35 -8.00 -7.12
N HIS A 206 17.16 -9.19 -7.71
CA HIS A 206 16.08 -9.42 -8.68
C HIS A 206 14.70 -9.21 -8.07
N TYR A 207 14.47 -9.76 -6.88
CA TYR A 207 13.23 -9.55 -6.14
C TYR A 207 12.99 -8.06 -5.83
N SER A 208 14.00 -7.37 -5.32
CA SER A 208 13.90 -5.96 -4.93
C SER A 208 13.63 -5.04 -6.11
N LEU A 209 14.30 -5.27 -7.24
CA LEU A 209 14.06 -4.53 -8.48
C LEU A 209 12.67 -4.80 -9.04
N PHE A 210 12.18 -6.02 -8.94
CA PHE A 210 10.82 -6.35 -9.36
C PHE A 210 9.78 -5.62 -8.52
N VAL A 211 9.85 -5.71 -7.18
CA VAL A 211 8.86 -5.07 -6.30
C VAL A 211 8.92 -3.55 -6.44
N ALA A 212 10.11 -2.96 -6.44
CA ALA A 212 10.29 -1.53 -6.63
C ALA A 212 9.82 -1.06 -8.02
N GLY A 213 10.17 -1.80 -9.07
CA GLY A 213 9.74 -1.53 -10.44
C GLY A 213 8.22 -1.61 -10.59
N MET A 214 7.57 -2.64 -10.03
CA MET A 214 6.11 -2.74 -10.04
C MET A 214 5.46 -1.55 -9.33
N GLN A 215 5.96 -1.18 -8.15
CA GLN A 215 5.45 -0.02 -7.41
C GLN A 215 5.68 1.31 -8.15
N CYS A 216 6.80 1.45 -8.86
CA CYS A 216 7.07 2.58 -9.74
C CYS A 216 5.98 2.71 -10.83
N MET A 217 5.72 1.61 -11.55
CA MET A 217 4.74 1.61 -12.64
C MET A 217 3.30 1.80 -12.13
N VAL A 218 3.03 1.33 -10.92
CA VAL A 218 1.76 1.59 -10.21
C VAL A 218 1.62 3.06 -9.86
N ALA A 219 2.67 3.69 -9.36
CA ALA A 219 2.67 5.09 -8.95
C ALA A 219 2.41 6.07 -10.12
N ILE A 220 2.68 5.66 -11.37
CA ILE A 220 2.34 6.44 -12.57
C ILE A 220 0.85 6.76 -12.63
N SER A 221 -0.03 5.80 -12.32
CA SER A 221 -1.48 5.99 -12.43
C SER A 221 -2.20 6.18 -11.09
N ALA A 222 -1.56 5.87 -9.96
CA ALA A 222 -2.22 5.80 -8.67
C ALA A 222 -3.00 7.07 -8.25
N PRO A 223 -2.45 8.30 -8.35
CA PRO A 223 -3.19 9.51 -7.96
C PRO A 223 -4.34 9.84 -8.92
N PHE A 224 -4.24 9.41 -10.19
CA PHE A 224 -5.20 9.78 -11.24
C PHE A 224 -6.51 9.01 -11.19
N PHE A 225 -6.58 7.89 -10.43
CA PHE A 225 -7.88 7.25 -10.15
C PHE A 225 -8.78 8.14 -9.29
N ALA A 226 -8.21 8.89 -8.34
CA ALA A 226 -8.99 9.84 -7.55
C ALA A 226 -9.41 11.05 -8.39
N VAL A 227 -8.52 11.57 -9.25
CA VAL A 227 -8.82 12.66 -10.20
C VAL A 227 -9.97 12.24 -11.11
N TYR A 228 -9.87 11.09 -11.74
CA TYR A 228 -10.90 10.57 -12.65
C TYR A 228 -12.26 10.40 -11.95
N MET A 229 -12.30 9.85 -10.73
CA MET A 229 -13.55 9.70 -9.99
C MET A 229 -14.18 11.04 -9.57
N LEU A 230 -13.38 11.99 -9.09
CA LEU A 230 -13.91 13.23 -8.50
C LEU A 230 -14.09 14.35 -9.52
N GLU A 231 -13.19 14.49 -10.52
CA GLU A 231 -13.24 15.56 -11.52
C GLU A 231 -13.97 15.15 -12.80
N ASP A 232 -13.67 13.94 -13.35
CA ASP A 232 -14.28 13.52 -14.62
C ASP A 232 -15.64 12.85 -14.44
N LEU A 233 -15.76 11.94 -13.47
CA LEU A 233 -17.02 11.23 -13.19
C LEU A 233 -17.95 11.99 -12.23
N HIS A 234 -17.46 13.08 -11.64
CA HIS A 234 -18.21 13.90 -10.68
C HIS A 234 -18.81 13.10 -9.52
N PHE A 235 -18.09 12.06 -9.05
CA PHE A 235 -18.54 11.29 -7.88
C PHE A 235 -18.56 12.16 -6.64
N THR A 236 -19.60 11.99 -5.84
CA THR A 236 -19.64 12.53 -4.49
C THR A 236 -18.48 11.95 -3.65
N TYR A 237 -18.07 12.66 -2.61
CA TYR A 237 -17.04 12.14 -1.69
C TYR A 237 -17.45 10.81 -1.05
N PHE A 238 -18.78 10.59 -0.86
CA PHE A 238 -19.27 9.33 -0.33
C PHE A 238 -19.13 8.18 -1.33
N GLU A 239 -19.43 8.37 -2.60
CA GLU A 239 -19.22 7.39 -3.67
C GLU A 239 -17.74 7.05 -3.84
N PHE A 240 -16.87 8.06 -3.80
CA PHE A 240 -15.42 7.87 -3.80
C PHE A 240 -14.96 7.01 -2.61
N VAL A 241 -15.45 7.29 -1.40
CA VAL A 241 -15.14 6.51 -0.21
C VAL A 241 -15.66 5.08 -0.35
N LEU A 242 -16.91 4.89 -0.79
CA LEU A 242 -17.50 3.57 -0.93
C LEU A 242 -16.75 2.71 -1.96
N SER A 243 -16.29 3.30 -3.06
CA SER A 243 -15.45 2.60 -4.05
C SER A 243 -14.11 2.16 -3.44
N SER A 244 -13.46 3.00 -2.66
CA SER A 244 -12.23 2.67 -1.94
C SER A 244 -12.44 1.58 -0.89
N VAL A 245 -13.56 1.64 -0.16
CA VAL A 245 -13.97 0.62 0.82
C VAL A 245 -14.22 -0.72 0.15
N ALA A 246 -14.80 -0.77 -1.04
CA ALA A 246 -14.99 -2.01 -1.80
C ALA A 246 -13.65 -2.74 -2.03
N SER A 247 -12.59 -1.99 -2.37
CA SER A 247 -11.24 -2.54 -2.50
C SER A 247 -10.68 -3.08 -1.17
N ILE A 248 -10.74 -2.27 -0.10
CA ILE A 248 -10.24 -2.65 1.22
C ILE A 248 -10.99 -3.87 1.78
N PHE A 249 -12.30 -3.91 1.62
CA PHE A 249 -13.15 -5.00 2.08
C PHE A 249 -12.83 -6.31 1.36
N THR A 250 -12.72 -6.25 0.03
CA THR A 250 -12.33 -7.43 -0.76
C THR A 250 -10.92 -7.89 -0.41
N GLN A 251 -9.97 -6.96 -0.21
CA GLN A 251 -8.63 -7.29 0.25
C GLN A 251 -8.67 -8.06 1.58
N PHE A 252 -9.48 -7.59 2.54
CA PHE A 252 -9.63 -8.25 3.84
C PHE A 252 -10.17 -9.67 3.74
N ILE A 253 -11.22 -9.89 2.94
CA ILE A 253 -11.83 -11.22 2.75
C ILE A 253 -10.86 -12.18 2.05
N THR A 254 -10.19 -11.71 1.00
CA THR A 254 -9.34 -12.55 0.14
C THR A 254 -7.97 -12.83 0.73
N LEU A 255 -7.53 -12.10 1.75
CA LEU A 255 -6.24 -12.30 2.41
C LEU A 255 -6.08 -13.72 2.98
N ARG A 256 -7.14 -14.30 3.56
CA ARG A 256 -7.14 -15.69 4.06
C ARG A 256 -7.02 -16.71 2.94
N PHE A 257 -7.66 -16.43 1.81
CA PHE A 257 -7.57 -17.26 0.61
C PHE A 257 -6.14 -17.30 0.09
N TRP A 258 -5.52 -16.14 -0.13
CA TRP A 258 -4.15 -16.04 -0.60
C TRP A 258 -3.13 -16.62 0.39
N GLY A 259 -3.36 -16.48 1.70
CA GLY A 259 -2.53 -17.09 2.73
C GLY A 259 -2.49 -18.60 2.61
N ARG A 260 -3.66 -19.27 2.56
CA ARG A 260 -3.75 -20.71 2.36
C ARG A 260 -3.16 -21.17 1.03
N PHE A 261 -3.39 -20.39 -0.02
CA PHE A 261 -2.87 -20.69 -1.34
C PHE A 261 -1.34 -20.60 -1.37
N SER A 262 -0.76 -19.61 -0.71
CA SER A 262 0.70 -19.46 -0.60
C SER A 262 1.34 -20.57 0.26
N ASP A 263 0.66 -21.03 1.31
CA ASP A 263 1.12 -22.14 2.13
C ASP A 263 1.18 -23.46 1.34
N LEU A 264 0.22 -23.67 0.43
CA LEU A 264 0.15 -24.89 -0.38
C LEU A 264 1.12 -24.87 -1.57
N TYR A 265 1.17 -23.75 -2.29
CA TYR A 265 1.82 -23.65 -3.61
C TYR A 265 3.06 -22.74 -3.64
N GLY A 266 3.33 -22.02 -2.57
CA GLY A 266 4.46 -21.11 -2.46
C GLY A 266 4.12 -19.65 -2.79
N ASN A 267 4.92 -18.77 -2.21
CA ASN A 267 4.75 -17.31 -2.39
C ASN A 267 5.06 -16.86 -3.81
N ARG A 268 6.00 -17.51 -4.48
CA ARG A 268 6.35 -17.21 -5.88
C ARG A 268 5.14 -17.32 -6.81
N LEU A 269 4.36 -18.41 -6.72
CA LEU A 269 3.21 -18.63 -7.60
C LEU A 269 2.13 -17.57 -7.39
N VAL A 270 1.82 -17.22 -6.12
CA VAL A 270 0.89 -16.13 -5.81
C VAL A 270 1.37 -14.81 -6.40
N MET A 271 2.66 -14.49 -6.23
CA MET A 271 3.26 -13.28 -6.75
C MET A 271 3.19 -13.21 -8.29
N MET A 272 3.41 -14.33 -8.98
CA MET A 272 3.28 -14.43 -10.44
C MET A 272 1.82 -14.19 -10.89
N ILE A 273 0.85 -14.86 -10.28
CA ILE A 273 -0.58 -14.70 -10.63
C ILE A 273 -1.00 -13.25 -10.42
N THR A 274 -0.72 -12.69 -9.27
CA THR A 274 -1.12 -11.31 -8.95
C THR A 274 -0.38 -10.27 -9.79
N SER A 275 0.87 -10.54 -10.17
CA SER A 275 1.63 -9.69 -11.11
C SER A 275 1.03 -9.68 -12.51
N CYS A 276 0.31 -10.72 -12.91
CA CYS A 276 -0.45 -10.73 -14.17
C CYS A 276 -1.81 -10.01 -14.03
N LEU A 277 -2.41 -10.01 -12.84
CA LEU A 277 -3.68 -9.32 -12.59
C LEU A 277 -3.53 -7.80 -12.44
N ILE A 278 -2.47 -7.33 -11.76
CA ILE A 278 -2.26 -5.90 -11.49
C ILE A 278 -2.18 -5.02 -12.76
N PRO A 279 -1.55 -5.44 -13.86
CA PRO A 279 -1.55 -4.66 -15.10
C PRO A 279 -2.94 -4.45 -15.72
N SER A 280 -3.86 -5.38 -15.56
CA SER A 280 -5.21 -5.24 -16.12
C SER A 280 -6.05 -4.17 -15.40
N LEU A 281 -5.71 -3.83 -14.15
CA LEU A 281 -6.51 -2.89 -13.34
C LEU A 281 -6.72 -1.54 -14.02
N PRO A 282 -5.68 -0.77 -14.43
CA PRO A 282 -5.91 0.51 -15.08
C PRO A 282 -6.63 0.39 -16.42
N LEU A 283 -6.42 -0.72 -17.16
CA LEU A 283 -7.08 -0.96 -18.43
C LEU A 283 -8.60 -1.09 -18.26
N LEU A 284 -9.06 -1.75 -17.19
CA LEU A 284 -10.48 -1.93 -16.95
C LEU A 284 -11.24 -0.60 -16.76
N TRP A 285 -10.57 0.47 -16.33
CA TRP A 285 -11.19 1.80 -16.16
C TRP A 285 -11.56 2.48 -17.49
N LEU A 286 -11.08 1.97 -18.63
CA LEU A 286 -11.38 2.54 -19.95
C LEU A 286 -12.73 2.05 -20.51
N PHE A 287 -13.36 1.03 -19.94
CA PHE A 287 -14.51 0.38 -20.57
C PHE A 287 -15.87 0.91 -20.14
N SER A 288 -16.00 1.51 -18.95
CA SER A 288 -17.30 2.00 -18.48
C SER A 288 -17.17 2.99 -17.33
N ASP A 289 -18.02 4.01 -17.36
CA ASP A 289 -18.17 5.05 -16.34
C ASP A 289 -19.23 4.70 -15.31
N ASN A 290 -19.88 3.52 -15.45
CA ASN A 290 -20.93 3.08 -14.55
C ASN A 290 -20.38 2.84 -13.14
N TYR A 291 -21.03 3.43 -12.15
CA TYR A 291 -20.61 3.35 -10.75
C TYR A 291 -20.50 1.91 -10.22
N LEU A 292 -21.47 1.03 -10.54
CA LEU A 292 -21.43 -0.37 -10.11
C LEU A 292 -20.27 -1.13 -10.77
N TYR A 293 -19.96 -0.80 -12.03
CA TYR A 293 -18.81 -1.36 -12.71
C TYR A 293 -17.50 -0.93 -12.03
N ILE A 294 -17.37 0.34 -11.63
CA ILE A 294 -16.21 0.84 -10.90
C ILE A 294 -16.08 0.18 -9.52
N LEU A 295 -17.19 -0.04 -8.81
CA LEU A 295 -17.17 -0.83 -7.57
C LEU A 295 -16.64 -2.26 -7.81
N ALA A 296 -17.03 -2.90 -8.91
CA ALA A 296 -16.54 -4.23 -9.26
C ALA A 296 -15.04 -4.23 -9.58
N ILE A 297 -14.54 -3.23 -10.31
CA ILE A 297 -13.09 -3.06 -10.58
C ILE A 297 -12.33 -2.85 -9.26
N GLN A 298 -12.84 -2.03 -8.37
CA GLN A 298 -12.23 -1.78 -7.07
C GLN A 298 -12.20 -3.04 -6.20
N ALA A 299 -13.27 -3.84 -6.21
CA ALA A 299 -13.27 -5.15 -5.56
C ALA A 299 -12.23 -6.10 -6.17
N PHE A 300 -12.14 -6.15 -7.51
CA PHE A 300 -11.12 -6.93 -8.21
C PHE A 300 -9.70 -6.44 -7.91
N SER A 301 -9.51 -5.12 -7.80
CA SER A 301 -8.26 -4.52 -7.34
C SER A 301 -7.88 -5.01 -5.94
N GLY A 302 -8.83 -5.03 -5.01
CA GLY A 302 -8.62 -5.56 -3.66
C GLY A 302 -8.15 -7.02 -3.65
N LEU A 303 -8.72 -7.86 -4.51
CA LEU A 303 -8.30 -9.26 -4.69
C LEU A 303 -6.84 -9.35 -5.17
N ALA A 304 -6.48 -8.60 -6.20
CA ALA A 304 -5.12 -8.63 -6.76
C ALA A 304 -4.07 -8.11 -5.77
N TRP A 305 -4.35 -6.99 -5.13
CA TRP A 305 -3.43 -6.35 -4.18
C TRP A 305 -3.24 -7.15 -2.89
N SER A 306 -4.27 -7.83 -2.37
CA SER A 306 -4.12 -8.66 -1.17
C SER A 306 -3.13 -9.80 -1.39
N GLY A 307 -3.20 -10.47 -2.54
CA GLY A 307 -2.27 -11.53 -2.88
C GLY A 307 -0.85 -11.02 -3.15
N PHE A 308 -0.72 -9.91 -3.88
CA PHE A 308 0.59 -9.32 -4.17
C PHE A 308 1.31 -8.87 -2.89
N THR A 309 0.64 -8.12 -2.03
CA THR A 309 1.23 -7.61 -0.78
C THR A 309 1.62 -8.75 0.16
N LEU A 310 0.76 -9.75 0.32
CA LEU A 310 1.05 -10.91 1.15
C LEU A 310 2.24 -11.71 0.61
N SER A 311 2.21 -12.03 -0.68
CA SER A 311 3.22 -12.90 -1.29
C SER A 311 4.59 -12.24 -1.37
N THR A 312 4.66 -10.93 -1.67
CA THR A 312 5.93 -10.20 -1.68
C THR A 312 6.53 -10.12 -0.28
N ALA A 313 5.73 -9.81 0.76
CA ALA A 313 6.21 -9.80 2.14
C ALA A 313 6.75 -11.16 2.57
N ASN A 314 6.00 -12.24 2.30
CA ASN A 314 6.38 -13.60 2.67
C ASN A 314 7.57 -14.12 1.85
N TYR A 315 7.67 -13.77 0.57
CA TYR A 315 8.80 -14.18 -0.28
C TYR A 315 10.12 -13.62 0.24
N LEU A 316 10.13 -12.41 0.80
CA LEU A 316 11.32 -11.85 1.45
C LEU A 316 11.79 -12.72 2.64
N TYR A 317 10.86 -13.28 3.42
CA TYR A 317 11.19 -14.25 4.48
C TYR A 317 11.71 -15.57 3.90
N ASP A 318 11.18 -16.02 2.78
CA ASP A 318 11.62 -17.28 2.15
C ASP A 318 13.05 -17.20 1.63
N ILE A 319 13.46 -16.05 1.06
CA ILE A 319 14.84 -15.82 0.57
C ILE A 319 15.81 -15.42 1.69
N ARG A 320 15.32 -14.98 2.86
CA ARG A 320 16.12 -14.56 4.02
C ARG A 320 15.59 -15.15 5.32
N PRO A 321 15.82 -16.46 5.58
CA PRO A 321 15.30 -17.14 6.77
C PRO A 321 16.00 -16.71 8.08
N PHE A 322 17.21 -16.11 8.03
CA PHE A 322 17.95 -15.69 9.21
C PHE A 322 17.46 -14.32 9.71
N ARG A 323 17.05 -14.29 10.98
CA ARG A 323 16.47 -13.08 11.61
C ARG A 323 17.45 -11.92 11.73
N SER A 324 18.75 -12.18 11.86
CA SER A 324 19.80 -11.16 12.00
C SER A 324 19.84 -10.21 10.81
N ASP A 325 19.63 -10.72 9.60
CA ASP A 325 19.84 -9.95 8.37
C ASP A 325 18.53 -9.40 7.80
N PHE A 326 17.38 -9.99 8.19
CA PHE A 326 16.07 -9.65 7.65
C PHE A 326 15.74 -8.16 7.73
N ALA A 327 16.04 -7.52 8.85
CA ALA A 327 15.75 -6.09 9.06
C ALA A 327 16.47 -5.19 8.05
N THR A 328 17.73 -5.50 7.73
CA THR A 328 18.53 -4.77 6.74
C THR A 328 17.95 -4.93 5.33
N TYR A 329 17.60 -6.17 4.95
CA TYR A 329 17.01 -6.45 3.64
C TYR A 329 15.63 -5.80 3.48
N ALA A 330 14.79 -5.83 4.52
CA ALA A 330 13.49 -5.16 4.52
C ALA A 330 13.62 -3.63 4.45
N ALA A 331 14.58 -3.04 5.16
CA ALA A 331 14.83 -1.60 5.11
C ALA A 331 15.35 -1.16 3.75
N LEU A 332 16.27 -1.92 3.14
CA LEU A 332 16.76 -1.64 1.79
C LEU A 332 15.64 -1.74 0.75
N GLN A 333 14.79 -2.78 0.86
CA GLN A 333 13.63 -2.94 -0.01
C GLN A 333 12.66 -1.76 0.11
N ALA A 334 12.36 -1.31 1.34
CA ALA A 334 11.46 -0.19 1.58
C ALA A 334 12.03 1.12 1.01
N ALA A 335 13.33 1.40 1.21
CA ALA A 335 13.98 2.58 0.69
C ALA A 335 14.02 2.60 -0.84
N LEU A 336 14.35 1.45 -1.46
CA LEU A 336 14.34 1.31 -2.90
C LEU A 336 12.94 1.52 -3.48
N SER A 337 11.93 0.89 -2.88
CA SER A 337 10.54 1.06 -3.29
C SER A 337 10.07 2.51 -3.20
N ALA A 338 10.41 3.22 -2.13
CA ALA A 338 10.04 4.63 -1.98
C ALA A 338 10.67 5.53 -3.04
N GLY A 339 11.96 5.30 -3.36
CA GLY A 339 12.64 6.02 -4.46
C GLY A 339 11.98 5.76 -5.82
N PHE A 340 11.63 4.51 -6.10
CA PHE A 340 10.96 4.12 -7.34
C PHE A 340 9.51 4.65 -7.40
N VAL A 341 8.76 4.67 -6.29
CA VAL A 341 7.43 5.29 -6.21
C VAL A 341 7.52 6.78 -6.51
N PHE A 342 8.53 7.48 -5.96
CA PHE A 342 8.76 8.89 -6.27
C PHE A 342 8.98 9.11 -7.77
N ILE A 343 9.86 8.32 -8.39
CA ILE A 343 10.12 8.41 -9.85
C ILE A 343 8.83 8.13 -10.64
N GLY A 344 8.09 7.07 -10.29
CA GLY A 344 6.84 6.72 -10.96
C GLY A 344 5.77 7.81 -10.84
N ALA A 345 5.61 8.38 -9.64
CA ALA A 345 4.64 9.45 -9.41
C ALA A 345 5.00 10.74 -10.18
N MET A 346 6.30 11.07 -10.27
CA MET A 346 6.77 12.20 -11.08
C MET A 346 6.53 11.97 -12.57
N LEU A 347 6.87 10.77 -13.07
CA LEU A 347 6.58 10.40 -14.45
C LEU A 347 5.08 10.47 -14.75
N GLY A 348 4.24 9.97 -13.84
CA GLY A 348 2.79 10.04 -13.97
C GLY A 348 2.28 11.47 -14.05
N GLY A 349 2.78 12.37 -13.19
CA GLY A 349 2.46 13.80 -13.21
C GLY A 349 2.84 14.47 -14.53
N VAL A 350 4.05 14.19 -15.04
CA VAL A 350 4.50 14.72 -16.35
C VAL A 350 3.64 14.17 -17.48
N ILE A 351 3.42 12.85 -17.54
CA ILE A 351 2.60 12.24 -18.58
C ILE A 351 1.19 12.82 -18.57
N ALA A 352 0.57 12.95 -17.41
CA ALA A 352 -0.77 13.52 -17.28
C ALA A 352 -0.84 14.99 -17.73
N SER A 353 0.19 15.81 -17.40
CA SER A 353 0.23 17.22 -17.77
C SER A 353 0.34 17.46 -19.28
N TYR A 354 0.96 16.54 -20.02
CA TYR A 354 1.13 16.63 -21.48
C TYR A 354 0.20 15.69 -22.26
N ALA A 355 -0.65 14.91 -21.58
CA ALA A 355 -1.49 13.91 -22.22
C ALA A 355 -2.43 14.50 -23.27
N GLU A 356 -3.11 15.59 -22.97
CA GLU A 356 -4.03 16.27 -23.88
C GLU A 356 -3.31 16.75 -25.16
N ALA A 357 -2.20 17.47 -24.99
CA ALA A 357 -1.41 17.96 -26.11
C ALA A 357 -0.88 16.79 -26.98
N PHE A 358 -0.45 15.70 -26.38
CA PHE A 358 0.02 14.51 -27.07
C PHE A 358 -1.11 13.83 -27.87
N LEU A 359 -2.31 13.71 -27.31
CA LEU A 359 -3.47 13.12 -27.97
C LEU A 359 -3.91 13.94 -29.18
N ILE A 360 -3.91 15.26 -29.06
CA ILE A 360 -4.24 16.17 -30.17
C ILE A 360 -3.17 16.04 -31.26
N TRP A 361 -1.90 16.06 -30.92
CA TRP A 361 -0.80 15.98 -31.87
C TRP A 361 -0.78 14.67 -32.65
N THR A 362 -1.14 13.54 -32.01
CA THR A 362 -1.16 12.21 -32.63
C THR A 362 -2.47 11.88 -33.33
N GLY A 363 -3.52 12.67 -33.13
CA GLY A 363 -4.88 12.38 -33.62
C GLY A 363 -5.59 11.26 -32.86
N LEU A 364 -5.01 10.79 -31.74
CA LEU A 364 -5.58 9.73 -30.91
C LEU A 364 -6.75 10.22 -30.03
N ASN A 365 -7.01 11.53 -29.96
CA ASN A 365 -8.15 12.11 -29.27
C ASN A 365 -9.52 11.58 -29.77
N ALA A 366 -9.58 11.08 -31.03
CA ALA A 366 -10.77 10.41 -31.55
C ALA A 366 -11.09 9.06 -30.87
N TRP A 367 -10.08 8.40 -30.29
CA TRP A 367 -10.20 7.09 -29.64
C TRP A 367 -10.17 7.17 -28.11
N LEU A 368 -9.35 8.10 -27.57
CA LEU A 368 -9.19 8.32 -26.15
C LEU A 368 -9.84 9.66 -25.79
N THR A 369 -11.09 9.60 -25.36
CA THR A 369 -11.90 10.78 -25.03
C THR A 369 -11.39 11.54 -23.81
N ASN A 370 -10.74 10.84 -22.86
CA ASN A 370 -10.19 11.43 -21.65
C ASN A 370 -8.65 11.31 -21.64
N PRO A 371 -7.91 12.42 -21.42
CA PRO A 371 -6.44 12.41 -21.33
C PRO A 371 -5.87 11.46 -20.27
N ILE A 372 -6.59 11.24 -19.16
CA ILE A 372 -6.18 10.33 -18.07
C ILE A 372 -6.08 8.88 -18.56
N PHE A 373 -6.85 8.49 -19.57
CA PHE A 373 -6.79 7.13 -20.14
C PHE A 373 -5.43 6.82 -20.77
N LEU A 374 -4.72 7.84 -21.29
CA LEU A 374 -3.34 7.67 -21.76
C LEU A 374 -2.41 7.25 -20.60
N VAL A 375 -2.56 7.88 -19.44
CA VAL A 375 -1.77 7.53 -18.23
C VAL A 375 -2.07 6.09 -17.80
N PHE A 376 -3.33 5.67 -17.84
CA PHE A 376 -3.75 4.32 -17.50
C PHE A 376 -3.20 3.28 -18.50
N MET A 377 -3.23 3.56 -19.79
CA MET A 377 -2.64 2.70 -20.82
C MET A 377 -1.13 2.55 -20.66
N ILE A 378 -0.40 3.64 -20.50
CA ILE A 378 1.04 3.61 -20.28
C ILE A 378 1.37 2.81 -19.00
N SER A 379 0.65 3.06 -17.92
CA SER A 379 0.84 2.30 -16.68
C SER A 379 0.56 0.81 -16.86
N THR A 380 -0.47 0.43 -17.62
CA THR A 380 -0.78 -0.97 -17.96
C THR A 380 0.37 -1.63 -18.71
N ILE A 381 0.87 -0.99 -19.77
CA ILE A 381 1.99 -1.50 -20.56
C ILE A 381 3.24 -1.66 -19.71
N MET A 382 3.60 -0.64 -18.95
CA MET A 382 4.79 -0.66 -18.10
C MET A 382 4.72 -1.72 -17.00
N ARG A 383 3.56 -1.88 -16.35
CA ARG A 383 3.33 -2.97 -15.36
C ARG A 383 3.47 -4.35 -16.02
N SER A 384 2.91 -4.51 -17.23
CA SER A 384 3.01 -5.77 -17.98
C SER A 384 4.46 -6.11 -18.33
N LEU A 385 5.25 -5.13 -18.75
CA LEU A 385 6.69 -5.32 -19.04
C LEU A 385 7.47 -5.73 -17.79
N VAL A 386 7.21 -5.12 -16.64
CA VAL A 386 7.85 -5.50 -15.36
C VAL A 386 7.45 -6.92 -14.95
N ALA A 387 6.17 -7.29 -15.09
CA ALA A 387 5.70 -8.63 -14.79
C ALA A 387 6.35 -9.68 -15.70
N LEU A 388 6.38 -9.44 -17.01
CA LEU A 388 7.01 -10.32 -17.98
C LEU A 388 8.52 -10.46 -17.77
N TRP A 389 9.20 -9.39 -17.37
CA TRP A 389 10.61 -9.45 -17.02
C TRP A 389 10.89 -10.31 -15.78
N PHE A 390 10.02 -10.24 -14.77
CA PHE A 390 10.20 -10.94 -13.50
C PHE A 390 9.87 -12.43 -13.58
N ILE A 391 8.78 -12.81 -14.24
CA ILE A 391 8.24 -14.18 -14.26
C ILE A 391 9.33 -15.23 -14.60
N PRO A 392 10.11 -15.08 -15.67
CA PRO A 392 11.12 -16.09 -16.02
C PRO A 392 12.35 -16.10 -15.09
N ARG A 393 12.60 -14.99 -14.38
CA ARG A 393 13.78 -14.80 -13.53
C ARG A 393 13.54 -15.13 -12.07
N SER A 394 12.29 -15.32 -11.68
CA SER A 394 11.95 -15.65 -10.31
C SER A 394 12.34 -17.09 -9.97
N VAL A 395 12.96 -17.29 -8.81
CA VAL A 395 13.37 -18.61 -8.32
C VAL A 395 12.50 -19.00 -7.12
N GLU A 396 12.01 -20.24 -7.07
CA GLU A 396 11.35 -20.78 -5.88
C GLU A 396 12.41 -21.26 -4.89
N PRO A 397 12.53 -20.65 -3.69
CA PRO A 397 13.57 -21.03 -2.73
C PRO A 397 13.36 -22.43 -2.16
N LYS A 398 12.12 -22.91 -2.12
CA LYS A 398 11.75 -24.26 -1.62
C LYS A 398 11.01 -25.00 -2.72
N ALA A 399 11.52 -26.18 -3.11
CA ALA A 399 10.83 -27.05 -4.06
C ALA A 399 9.43 -27.43 -3.51
N ARG A 400 8.38 -27.02 -4.22
CA ARG A 400 6.99 -27.38 -3.90
C ARG A 400 6.35 -28.06 -5.10
N PRO A 401 5.38 -28.96 -4.88
CA PRO A 401 4.70 -29.63 -5.99
C PRO A 401 4.03 -28.60 -6.90
N ARG A 402 4.29 -28.70 -8.20
CA ARG A 402 3.62 -27.84 -9.19
C ARG A 402 2.16 -28.27 -9.29
N PRO A 403 1.19 -27.39 -9.05
CA PRO A 403 -0.21 -27.74 -9.23
C PRO A 403 -0.53 -27.89 -10.72
N GLU A 404 -1.26 -28.92 -11.08
CA GLU A 404 -1.93 -28.98 -12.38
C GLU A 404 -2.98 -27.86 -12.43
N LEU A 405 -3.07 -27.10 -13.52
CA LEU A 405 -3.97 -25.95 -13.69
C LEU A 405 -5.43 -26.26 -13.30
N LEU A 406 -5.93 -27.46 -13.64
CA LEU A 406 -7.27 -27.91 -13.27
C LEU A 406 -7.43 -28.10 -11.75
N THR A 407 -6.39 -28.57 -11.07
CA THR A 407 -6.39 -28.72 -9.59
C THR A 407 -6.40 -27.38 -8.87
N LEU A 408 -5.85 -26.36 -9.50
CA LEU A 408 -5.83 -24.98 -9.00
C LEU A 408 -7.24 -24.38 -8.91
N ILE A 409 -8.04 -24.56 -9.97
CA ILE A 409 -9.40 -24.02 -10.07
C ILE A 409 -10.37 -24.74 -9.12
N PHE A 410 -10.24 -26.05 -8.98
CA PHE A 410 -11.22 -26.91 -8.29
C PHE A 410 -10.90 -27.25 -6.82
N ARG A 411 -9.67 -27.03 -6.35
CA ARG A 411 -9.27 -27.33 -4.96
C ARG A 411 -9.55 -26.19 -3.97
N ILE A 412 -10.09 -25.09 -4.45
CA ILE A 412 -10.51 -23.96 -3.64
C ILE A 412 -11.86 -24.32 -3.01
N ARG A 413 -11.88 -24.65 -1.72
CA ARG A 413 -13.08 -25.07 -0.95
C ARG A 413 -14.28 -24.10 -1.01
N GLY A 414 -14.12 -22.88 -1.55
CA GLY A 414 -15.20 -21.95 -1.80
C GLY A 414 -15.94 -22.19 -3.12
N PHE A 415 -15.28 -22.72 -4.15
CA PHE A 415 -15.90 -22.96 -5.45
C PHE A 415 -16.76 -24.25 -5.47
N ASN A 416 -16.41 -25.25 -4.64
CA ASN A 416 -17.22 -26.45 -4.49
C ASN A 416 -18.62 -26.19 -3.88
N ALA A 417 -18.76 -25.14 -3.08
CA ALA A 417 -20.06 -24.76 -2.51
C ALA A 417 -21.00 -24.09 -3.54
N ILE A 418 -20.45 -23.54 -4.60
CA ILE A 418 -21.22 -22.84 -5.66
C ILE A 418 -21.56 -23.78 -6.81
N SER A 419 -20.68 -24.78 -7.09
CA SER A 419 -20.88 -25.70 -8.23
C SER A 419 -21.64 -26.98 -7.91
N GLY A 420 -21.87 -27.30 -6.64
CA GLY A 420 -22.60 -28.50 -6.22
C GLY A 420 -21.94 -29.85 -6.62
N VAL A 421 -20.77 -29.80 -7.21
CA VAL A 421 -20.05 -30.99 -7.69
C VAL A 421 -18.89 -31.31 -6.77
N SER A 422 -19.04 -32.36 -5.96
CA SER A 422 -17.92 -32.90 -5.18
C SER A 422 -16.99 -33.71 -6.10
N LEU A 423 -15.81 -33.16 -6.40
CA LEU A 423 -14.76 -33.83 -7.18
C LEU A 423 -13.93 -34.86 -6.39
N ASP A 424 -14.40 -35.25 -5.20
CA ASP A 424 -13.74 -36.26 -4.36
C ASP A 424 -13.62 -37.63 -5.07
N TRP A 425 -14.50 -37.95 -5.97
CA TRP A 425 -14.48 -39.18 -6.73
C TRP A 425 -13.34 -39.26 -7.78
N LEU A 426 -12.92 -38.16 -8.35
CA LEU A 426 -11.77 -38.15 -9.28
C LEU A 426 -10.42 -38.32 -8.55
N THR A 427 -10.30 -37.81 -7.34
CA THR A 427 -9.10 -38.00 -6.51
C THR A 427 -9.02 -39.40 -5.92
N VAL A 428 -10.14 -40.04 -5.60
CA VAL A 428 -10.23 -41.41 -5.14
C VAL A 428 -9.91 -42.39 -6.28
N ALA A 429 -10.38 -42.13 -7.49
CA ALA A 429 -10.07 -42.93 -8.70
C ALA A 429 -8.58 -42.87 -9.06
N LYS A 430 -7.91 -41.73 -8.91
CA LYS A 430 -6.47 -41.57 -9.18
C LYS A 430 -5.61 -42.27 -8.11
N LYS A 431 -6.02 -42.27 -6.83
CA LYS A 431 -5.38 -43.02 -5.76
C LYS A 431 -5.54 -44.55 -5.89
N LYS A 432 -6.70 -45.01 -6.36
CA LYS A 432 -6.92 -46.42 -6.65
C LYS A 432 -6.06 -46.92 -7.82
N ARG A 433 -5.94 -46.12 -8.90
CA ARG A 433 -5.06 -46.47 -10.03
C ARG A 433 -3.57 -46.44 -9.69
N ALA A 434 -3.12 -45.58 -8.80
CA ALA A 434 -1.74 -45.55 -8.33
C ALA A 434 -1.43 -46.79 -7.46
N LYS A 435 -2.35 -47.18 -6.57
CA LYS A 435 -2.20 -48.34 -5.68
C LYS A 435 -2.24 -49.67 -6.46
N ASN A 436 -3.07 -49.79 -7.48
CA ASN A 436 -3.10 -50.98 -8.35
C ASN A 436 -1.82 -51.11 -9.21
N LYS A 437 -1.22 -49.98 -9.64
CA LYS A 437 0.07 -50.02 -10.38
C LYS A 437 1.28 -50.35 -9.50
N GLU A 438 1.21 -50.19 -8.18
CA GLU A 438 2.24 -50.65 -7.25
C GLU A 438 2.08 -52.10 -6.92
N GLN A 439 0.82 -52.62 -6.82
CA GLN A 439 0.55 -54.03 -6.61
C GLN A 439 0.83 -54.94 -7.82
N ASP A 440 0.76 -54.40 -9.03
CA ASP A 440 1.12 -55.15 -10.27
C ASP A 440 2.65 -55.17 -10.53
N LYS A 441 3.46 -54.57 -9.65
CA LYS A 441 4.93 -54.56 -9.73
C LYS A 441 5.62 -55.33 -8.64
N GLU A 442 4.89 -55.88 -7.67
CA GLU A 442 5.33 -56.90 -6.71
C GLU A 442 4.90 -58.31 -7.20
#